data_a68fac815df744a7f0ea7138a4172692
#
_entry.id   a68fac815df744a7f0ea7138a4172692
#
_cell.length_a   1.000
_cell.length_b   1.000
_cell.length_c   1.000
_cell.angle_alpha   90.00
_cell.angle_beta   90.00
_cell.angle_gamma   90.00
#
_symmetry.space_group_name_H-M   'P 1'
#
loop_
_entity.id
_entity.type
_entity.pdbx_description
1 polymer ?
#
loop_
_entity_poly.entity_id
_entity_poly.type
_entity_poly.pdbx_seq_one_letter_code
_entity_poly.pdbx_strand_id
1 'polypeptide(L)'
;ALFDDFLDKARSLLGGAGANGGSTDRSDAVVITGAALGTPGTPNVFDDENLAKMLHGEQLIDVIPARLRHEIVDKHIVRLIKSDTRGASFEAIDNVADVIKLAGRAGLFDLAAEFGVEADRIGALGRTTQLAIGAGLDALRDAGVPLVQRYKTTHIGTQLPERWGLPDALR
;
A
#
# COMPACT_ATOMS: atom_id res chain seq x y z
N ALA A 1 5.67 26.80 -8.38
CA ALA A 1 4.36 27.44 -8.16
C ALA A 1 3.38 26.53 -7.39
N LEU A 2 2.88 25.41 -7.98
CA LEU A 2 1.85 24.56 -7.32
C LEU A 2 2.43 23.73 -6.16
N PHE A 3 3.66 23.26 -6.31
CA PHE A 3 4.38 22.48 -5.31
C PHE A 3 4.86 23.38 -4.15
N ASP A 4 5.31 24.57 -4.45
CA ASP A 4 5.72 25.56 -3.43
C ASP A 4 4.51 25.99 -2.57
N ASP A 5 3.35 26.21 -3.22
CA ASP A 5 2.09 26.54 -2.56
C ASP A 5 1.58 25.39 -1.65
N PHE A 6 1.76 24.14 -2.09
CA PHE A 6 1.49 22.96 -1.28
C PHE A 6 2.43 22.85 -0.08
N LEU A 7 3.73 23.06 -0.27
CA LEU A 7 4.72 23.03 0.83
C LEU A 7 4.48 24.14 1.85
N ASP A 8 4.14 25.35 1.39
CA ASP A 8 3.83 26.47 2.30
C ASP A 8 2.53 26.22 3.05
N LYS A 9 1.54 25.62 2.43
CA LYS A 9 0.30 25.22 3.08
C LYS A 9 0.50 24.07 4.08
N ALA A 10 1.33 23.09 3.74
CA ALA A 10 1.73 22.01 4.64
C ALA A 10 2.55 22.56 5.84
N ARG A 11 3.48 23.47 5.61
CA ARG A 11 4.23 24.16 6.66
C ARG A 11 3.33 25.02 7.56
N SER A 12 2.34 25.71 7.00
CA SER A 12 1.38 26.50 7.77
C SER A 12 0.48 25.62 8.64
N LEU A 13 0.14 24.42 8.18
CA LEU A 13 -0.64 23.44 8.94
C LEU A 13 0.20 22.74 10.02
N LEU A 14 1.48 22.48 9.74
CA LEU A 14 2.41 21.82 10.66
C LEU A 14 3.16 22.82 11.56
N GLY A 15 3.31 24.08 11.14
CA GLY A 15 4.06 25.13 11.82
C GLY A 15 3.24 26.02 12.77
N GLY A 16 1.98 25.74 12.97
CA GLY A 16 1.08 26.50 13.87
C GLY A 16 1.30 26.32 15.38
N ALA A 17 2.41 25.68 15.78
CA ALA A 17 2.78 25.53 17.20
C ALA A 17 3.98 26.45 17.54
N GLY A 18 3.85 27.74 17.26
CA GLY A 18 4.82 28.80 17.59
C GLY A 18 4.31 29.70 18.69
N ALA A 19 4.73 29.49 19.92
CA ALA A 19 4.93 30.41 21.01
C ALA A 19 3.92 31.56 21.19
N ASN A 20 2.89 31.34 22.03
CA ASN A 20 2.44 32.39 22.96
C ASN A 20 1.98 31.76 24.27
N GLY A 21 2.54 32.25 25.37
CA GLY A 21 2.40 31.70 26.68
C GLY A 21 0.98 31.80 27.25
N GLY A 22 0.61 30.77 28.01
CA GLY A 22 -0.46 30.86 29.02
C GLY A 22 -1.73 30.13 28.61
N SER A 23 -1.71 28.83 28.67
CA SER A 23 -2.67 27.93 29.33
C SER A 23 -2.23 26.49 29.05
N THR A 24 -2.20 25.68 30.08
CA THR A 24 -1.87 24.24 30.01
C THR A 24 -3.05 23.44 29.44
N ASP A 25 -3.50 23.80 28.27
CA ASP A 25 -4.29 22.90 27.44
C ASP A 25 -3.30 22.10 26.62
N ARG A 26 -2.84 20.95 27.18
CA ARG A 26 -2.17 19.92 26.42
C ARG A 26 -3.21 19.37 25.43
N SER A 27 -3.36 20.07 24.32
CA SER A 27 -3.99 19.40 23.18
C SER A 27 -3.16 18.17 22.88
N ASP A 28 -3.71 16.98 23.10
CA ASP A 28 -3.09 15.72 22.74
C ASP A 28 -2.86 15.76 21.22
N ALA A 29 -1.67 16.19 20.82
CA ALA A 29 -1.32 16.30 19.41
C ALA A 29 -1.23 14.88 18.85
N VAL A 30 -2.05 14.58 17.87
CA VAL A 30 -1.95 13.33 17.09
C VAL A 30 -0.89 13.54 16.01
N VAL A 31 0.09 12.67 15.97
CA VAL A 31 1.18 12.70 15.00
C VAL A 31 1.20 11.44 14.15
N ILE A 32 1.64 11.55 12.90
CA ILE A 32 1.92 10.41 12.02
C ILE A 32 3.36 10.01 12.30
N THR A 33 3.58 8.77 12.76
CA THR A 33 4.90 8.25 13.13
C THR A 33 5.51 7.33 12.08
N GLY A 34 4.71 6.82 11.15
CA GLY A 34 5.18 5.98 10.07
C GLY A 34 4.16 5.85 8.96
N ALA A 35 4.64 5.55 7.77
CA ALA A 35 3.84 5.38 6.57
C ALA A 35 4.41 4.27 5.70
N ALA A 36 3.58 3.65 4.86
CA ALA A 36 4.00 2.72 3.83
C ALA A 36 3.56 3.22 2.47
N LEU A 37 4.43 3.12 1.49
CA LEU A 37 4.15 3.53 0.12
C LEU A 37 4.49 2.38 -0.85
N GLY A 38 3.45 1.65 -1.28
CA GLY A 38 3.58 0.67 -2.35
C GLY A 38 3.31 1.31 -3.70
N THR A 39 4.22 1.16 -4.65
CA THR A 39 4.07 1.72 -6.00
C THR A 39 4.10 0.63 -7.07
N PRO A 40 3.34 0.82 -8.17
CA PRO A 40 3.49 -0.03 -9.35
C PRO A 40 4.77 0.32 -10.11
N GLY A 41 5.19 -0.56 -11.02
CA GLY A 41 6.31 -0.29 -11.94
C GLY A 41 7.70 -0.39 -11.32
N THR A 42 7.80 -0.59 -10.03
CA THR A 42 9.07 -0.80 -9.31
C THR A 42 9.41 -2.29 -9.18
N PRO A 43 10.68 -2.67 -9.02
CA PRO A 43 11.06 -4.06 -8.81
C PRO A 43 10.37 -4.68 -7.59
N ASN A 44 10.33 -3.97 -6.47
CA ASN A 44 9.63 -4.35 -5.26
C ASN A 44 8.47 -3.39 -4.99
N VAL A 45 7.36 -3.89 -4.49
CA VAL A 45 6.18 -3.07 -4.21
C VAL A 45 6.47 -2.04 -3.12
N PHE A 46 7.06 -2.48 -2.01
CA PHE A 46 7.49 -1.64 -0.89
C PHE A 46 9.00 -1.43 -0.96
N ASP A 47 9.40 -0.36 -1.63
CA ASP A 47 10.80 0.04 -1.82
C ASP A 47 10.98 1.42 -1.18
N ASP A 48 11.99 1.59 -0.34
CA ASP A 48 12.27 2.85 0.36
C ASP A 48 12.52 4.02 -0.61
N GLU A 49 12.94 3.73 -1.84
CA GLU A 49 13.12 4.69 -2.93
C GLU A 49 11.81 5.16 -3.60
N ASN A 50 10.68 4.53 -3.30
CA ASN A 50 9.40 4.81 -3.98
C ASN A 50 8.99 6.28 -3.85
N LEU A 51 9.16 6.86 -2.68
CA LEU A 51 8.86 8.28 -2.45
C LEU A 51 9.74 9.19 -3.30
N ALA A 52 11.04 8.91 -3.35
CA ALA A 52 11.99 9.68 -4.16
C ALA A 52 11.65 9.60 -5.64
N LYS A 53 11.34 8.40 -6.17
CA LYS A 53 10.91 8.19 -7.56
C LYS A 53 9.67 9.02 -7.90
N MET A 54 8.67 9.01 -7.02
CA MET A 54 7.45 9.82 -7.22
C MET A 54 7.73 11.32 -7.21
N LEU A 55 8.56 11.79 -6.29
CA LEU A 55 8.93 13.21 -6.20
C LEU A 55 9.78 13.68 -7.40
N HIS A 56 10.59 12.79 -7.98
CA HIS A 56 11.31 13.05 -9.22
C HIS A 56 10.44 12.99 -10.47
N GLY A 57 9.15 12.61 -10.33
CA GLY A 57 8.22 12.54 -11.46
C GLY A 57 8.44 11.32 -12.35
N GLU A 58 9.01 10.22 -11.82
CA GLU A 58 9.20 9.00 -12.58
C GLU A 58 7.85 8.42 -13.00
N GLN A 59 7.78 7.94 -14.26
CA GLN A 59 6.59 7.31 -14.78
C GLN A 59 6.52 5.84 -14.32
N LEU A 60 5.54 5.56 -13.47
CA LEU A 60 5.32 4.24 -12.88
C LEU A 60 4.23 3.41 -13.60
N ILE A 61 3.61 3.99 -14.64
CA ILE A 61 2.63 3.33 -15.48
C ILE A 61 3.30 2.92 -16.78
N ASP A 62 3.14 1.67 -17.20
CA ASP A 62 3.81 1.12 -18.37
C ASP A 62 2.81 0.41 -19.31
N VAL A 63 3.31 0.07 -20.50
CA VAL A 63 2.53 -0.64 -21.51
C VAL A 63 2.25 -2.07 -21.05
N ILE A 64 0.97 -2.47 -21.11
CA ILE A 64 0.58 -3.85 -20.82
C ILE A 64 1.08 -4.75 -21.96
N PRO A 65 1.88 -5.81 -21.65
CA PRO A 65 2.34 -6.75 -22.64
C PRO A 65 1.20 -7.36 -23.46
N ALA A 66 1.43 -7.59 -24.75
CA ALA A 66 0.42 -8.13 -25.67
C ALA A 66 -0.23 -9.42 -25.13
N ARG A 67 0.56 -10.33 -24.54
CA ARG A 67 0.05 -11.55 -23.92
C ARG A 67 -1.04 -11.28 -22.88
N LEU A 68 -0.81 -10.36 -21.97
CA LEU A 68 -1.79 -10.01 -20.92
C LEU A 68 -3.04 -9.35 -21.51
N ARG A 69 -2.90 -8.57 -22.58
CA ARG A 69 -4.04 -7.98 -23.27
C ARG A 69 -4.92 -9.04 -23.94
N HIS A 70 -4.35 -10.10 -24.52
CA HIS A 70 -5.09 -11.25 -25.00
C HIS A 70 -5.81 -11.99 -23.86
N GLU A 71 -5.13 -12.23 -22.74
CA GLU A 71 -5.76 -12.85 -21.58
C GLU A 71 -6.95 -12.02 -21.02
N ILE A 72 -6.91 -10.68 -21.16
CA ILE A 72 -8.05 -9.82 -20.79
C ILE A 72 -9.23 -10.03 -21.73
N VAL A 73 -9.01 -10.14 -23.03
CA VAL A 73 -10.07 -10.46 -24.02
C VAL A 73 -10.68 -11.82 -23.71
N ASP A 74 -9.85 -12.83 -23.45
CA ASP A 74 -10.31 -14.20 -23.16
C ASP A 74 -11.21 -14.28 -21.89
N LYS A 75 -11.14 -13.28 -21.02
CA LYS A 75 -12.01 -13.19 -19.84
C LYS A 75 -13.41 -12.65 -20.14
N HIS A 76 -13.68 -12.22 -21.36
CA HIS A 76 -14.97 -11.67 -21.80
C HIS A 76 -15.51 -10.59 -20.87
N ILE A 77 -14.65 -9.67 -20.44
CA ILE A 77 -15.06 -8.57 -19.55
C ILE A 77 -15.92 -7.56 -20.29
N VAL A 78 -16.80 -6.88 -19.54
CA VAL A 78 -17.62 -5.81 -20.05
C VAL A 78 -17.20 -4.45 -19.46
N ARG A 79 -17.33 -3.41 -20.25
CA ARG A 79 -17.14 -2.02 -19.81
C ARG A 79 -18.47 -1.29 -19.80
N LEU A 80 -18.62 -0.37 -18.85
CA LEU A 80 -19.75 0.53 -18.79
C LEU A 80 -19.46 1.76 -19.67
N ILE A 81 -20.28 1.97 -20.68
CA ILE A 81 -20.26 3.20 -21.51
C ILE A 81 -21.40 4.09 -21.05
N LYS A 82 -21.08 5.33 -20.71
CA LYS A 82 -22.04 6.37 -20.38
C LYS A 82 -22.15 7.31 -21.57
N SER A 83 -23.38 7.57 -22.01
CA SER A 83 -23.69 8.50 -23.08
C SER A 83 -24.76 9.49 -22.60
N ASP A 84 -24.57 10.77 -22.87
CA ASP A 84 -25.52 11.82 -22.50
C ASP A 84 -26.90 11.65 -23.18
N THR A 85 -26.94 10.98 -24.33
CA THR A 85 -28.16 10.80 -25.12
C THR A 85 -28.84 9.44 -24.95
N ARG A 86 -28.07 8.39 -24.59
CA ARG A 86 -28.58 7.00 -24.54
C ARG A 86 -28.51 6.37 -23.15
N GLY A 87 -28.03 7.13 -22.15
CA GLY A 87 -27.82 6.61 -20.80
C GLY A 87 -26.61 5.68 -20.73
N ALA A 88 -26.63 4.74 -19.78
CA ALA A 88 -25.54 3.79 -19.55
C ALA A 88 -25.81 2.45 -20.25
N SER A 89 -24.83 1.91 -20.94
CA SER A 89 -24.87 0.58 -21.58
C SER A 89 -23.61 -0.21 -21.26
N PHE A 90 -23.74 -1.55 -21.26
CA PHE A 90 -22.58 -2.44 -21.14
C PHE A 90 -22.14 -2.90 -22.54
N GLU A 91 -20.85 -2.85 -22.79
CA GLU A 91 -20.22 -3.31 -24.03
C GLU A 91 -19.15 -4.35 -23.71
N ALA A 92 -19.20 -5.48 -24.41
CA ALA A 92 -18.16 -6.52 -24.27
C ALA A 92 -16.85 -6.06 -24.93
N ILE A 93 -15.73 -6.41 -24.32
CA ILE A 93 -14.39 -6.18 -24.88
C ILE A 93 -13.95 -7.46 -25.59
N ASP A 94 -14.21 -7.53 -26.88
CA ASP A 94 -13.93 -8.71 -27.71
C ASP A 94 -12.70 -8.53 -28.60
N ASN A 95 -12.10 -7.33 -28.61
CA ASN A 95 -10.93 -7.03 -29.42
C ASN A 95 -9.79 -6.50 -28.57
N VAL A 96 -8.56 -6.97 -28.83
CA VAL A 96 -7.32 -6.50 -28.17
C VAL A 96 -7.11 -4.99 -28.34
N ALA A 97 -7.60 -4.39 -29.43
CA ALA A 97 -7.52 -2.95 -29.64
C ALA A 97 -8.32 -2.12 -28.61
N ASP A 98 -9.39 -2.70 -28.07
CA ASP A 98 -10.31 -2.08 -27.11
C ASP A 98 -9.84 -2.27 -25.65
N VAL A 99 -8.86 -3.16 -25.43
CA VAL A 99 -8.25 -3.38 -24.12
C VAL A 99 -7.40 -2.17 -23.73
N ILE A 100 -7.42 -1.82 -22.43
CA ILE A 100 -6.50 -0.82 -21.89
C ILE A 100 -5.06 -1.12 -22.26
N LYS A 101 -4.30 -0.09 -22.61
CA LYS A 101 -2.92 -0.21 -23.10
C LYS A 101 -1.88 0.03 -22.02
N LEU A 102 -2.25 0.80 -21.02
CA LEU A 102 -1.37 1.24 -19.93
C LEU A 102 -1.92 0.77 -18.59
N ALA A 103 -1.06 0.31 -17.72
CA ALA A 103 -1.40 0.00 -16.33
C ALA A 103 -0.17 0.10 -15.43
N GLY A 104 -0.41 0.40 -14.16
CA GLY A 104 0.54 0.17 -13.11
C GLY A 104 0.62 -1.35 -12.82
N ARG A 105 1.80 -1.94 -12.98
CA ARG A 105 2.03 -3.36 -12.68
C ARG A 105 2.72 -3.50 -11.34
N ALA A 106 2.17 -4.34 -10.47
CA ALA A 106 2.84 -4.65 -9.20
C ALA A 106 4.20 -5.32 -9.47
N GLY A 107 5.21 -4.90 -8.73
CA GLY A 107 6.51 -5.55 -8.66
C GLY A 107 6.46 -6.84 -7.83
N LEU A 108 7.63 -7.32 -7.47
CA LEU A 108 7.78 -8.46 -6.56
C LEU A 108 7.25 -8.08 -5.19
N PHE A 109 6.56 -9.03 -4.59
CA PHE A 109 6.04 -8.91 -3.24
C PHE A 109 5.90 -10.30 -2.65
N ASP A 110 6.67 -10.56 -1.61
CA ASP A 110 6.66 -11.81 -0.85
C ASP A 110 6.51 -11.51 0.64
N LEU A 111 5.30 -11.70 1.14
CA LEU A 111 4.95 -11.41 2.53
C LEU A 111 5.75 -12.27 3.54
N ALA A 112 6.18 -13.47 3.14
CA ALA A 112 7.01 -14.32 3.98
C ALA A 112 8.46 -13.84 4.01
N ALA A 113 9.04 -13.60 2.85
CA ALA A 113 10.45 -13.20 2.74
C ALA A 113 10.69 -11.77 3.26
N GLU A 114 9.79 -10.84 2.98
CA GLU A 114 9.96 -9.43 3.33
C GLU A 114 9.56 -9.11 4.78
N PHE A 115 8.52 -9.78 5.29
CA PHE A 115 7.92 -9.48 6.58
C PHE A 115 7.86 -10.67 7.57
N GLY A 116 8.38 -11.83 7.18
CA GLY A 116 8.44 -13.02 8.05
C GLY A 116 7.07 -13.63 8.40
N VAL A 117 6.04 -13.39 7.58
CA VAL A 117 4.72 -13.99 7.77
C VAL A 117 4.76 -15.46 7.34
N GLU A 118 4.21 -16.36 8.15
CA GLU A 118 4.23 -17.79 7.89
C GLU A 118 3.52 -18.17 6.58
N ALA A 119 4.17 -18.97 5.75
CA ALA A 119 3.72 -19.31 4.40
C ALA A 119 2.37 -20.04 4.36
N ASP A 120 2.08 -20.88 5.35
CA ASP A 120 0.79 -21.59 5.48
C ASP A 120 -0.39 -20.64 5.74
N ARG A 121 -0.15 -19.52 6.44
CA ARG A 121 -1.15 -18.47 6.61
C ARG A 121 -1.39 -17.67 5.33
N ILE A 122 -0.33 -17.44 4.54
CA ILE A 122 -0.41 -16.67 3.30
C ILE A 122 -1.27 -17.37 2.26
N GLY A 123 -1.24 -18.70 2.20
CA GLY A 123 -2.00 -19.51 1.24
C GLY A 123 -3.52 -19.28 1.28
N ALA A 124 -4.06 -18.88 2.43
CA ALA A 124 -5.49 -18.56 2.60
C ALA A 124 -5.85 -17.10 2.26
N LEU A 125 -4.85 -16.24 1.99
CA LEU A 125 -5.03 -14.80 1.80
C LEU A 125 -5.09 -14.44 0.32
N GLY A 126 -6.11 -13.68 -0.07
CA GLY A 126 -6.14 -13.03 -1.38
C GLY A 126 -5.02 -11.98 -1.52
N ARG A 127 -4.59 -11.70 -2.75
CA ARG A 127 -3.46 -10.77 -3.03
C ARG A 127 -3.65 -9.39 -2.39
N THR A 128 -4.87 -8.85 -2.44
CA THR A 128 -5.18 -7.54 -1.81
C THR A 128 -4.97 -7.56 -0.31
N THR A 129 -5.38 -8.65 0.36
CA THR A 129 -5.16 -8.81 1.81
C THR A 129 -3.68 -8.92 2.14
N GLN A 130 -2.92 -9.66 1.33
CA GLN A 130 -1.46 -9.76 1.49
C GLN A 130 -0.80 -8.37 1.39
N LEU A 131 -1.18 -7.57 0.40
CA LEU A 131 -0.68 -6.20 0.23
C LEU A 131 -1.07 -5.29 1.40
N ALA A 132 -2.29 -5.39 1.91
CA ALA A 132 -2.73 -4.61 3.05
C ALA A 132 -1.96 -4.96 4.33
N ILE A 133 -1.66 -6.24 4.55
CA ILE A 133 -0.83 -6.70 5.67
C ILE A 133 0.59 -6.17 5.50
N GLY A 134 1.18 -6.30 4.30
CA GLY A 134 2.52 -5.77 4.00
C GLY A 134 2.62 -4.27 4.26
N ALA A 135 1.64 -3.49 3.77
CA ALA A 135 1.60 -2.05 4.02
C ALA A 135 1.52 -1.71 5.51
N GLY A 136 0.72 -2.45 6.29
CA GLY A 136 0.64 -2.25 7.73
C GLY A 136 1.95 -2.56 8.45
N LEU A 137 2.62 -3.65 8.07
CA LEU A 137 3.91 -4.04 8.65
C LEU A 137 5.03 -3.07 8.24
N ASP A 138 5.00 -2.59 7.00
CA ASP A 138 5.95 -1.60 6.50
C ASP A 138 5.82 -0.26 7.23
N ALA A 139 4.59 0.24 7.40
CA ALA A 139 4.32 1.45 8.18
C ALA A 139 4.77 1.33 9.65
N LEU A 140 4.62 0.16 10.26
CA LEU A 140 5.12 -0.09 11.62
C LEU A 140 6.65 -0.13 11.66
N ARG A 141 7.29 -0.68 10.62
CA ARG A 141 8.74 -0.68 10.46
C ARG A 141 9.27 0.75 10.32
N ASP A 142 8.64 1.56 9.48
CA ASP A 142 8.97 2.97 9.29
C ASP A 142 8.80 3.78 10.59
N ALA A 143 7.74 3.51 11.36
CA ALA A 143 7.54 4.08 12.69
C ALA A 143 8.57 3.65 13.74
N GLY A 144 9.48 2.73 13.42
CA GLY A 144 10.42 2.14 14.38
C GLY A 144 9.76 1.24 15.43
N VAL A 145 8.56 0.75 15.16
CA VAL A 145 7.82 -0.16 16.05
C VAL A 145 8.22 -1.60 15.76
N PRO A 146 9.02 -2.25 16.62
CA PRO A 146 9.43 -3.63 16.42
C PRO A 146 8.25 -4.57 16.68
N LEU A 147 7.99 -5.49 15.75
CA LEU A 147 7.05 -6.58 15.98
C LEU A 147 7.82 -7.87 16.24
N VAL A 148 7.36 -8.63 17.22
CA VAL A 148 7.94 -9.93 17.61
C VAL A 148 6.90 -11.03 17.48
N GLN A 149 7.32 -12.19 16.99
CA GLN A 149 6.50 -13.39 16.96
C GLN A 149 6.28 -13.89 18.37
N ARG A 150 5.03 -14.04 18.77
CA ARG A 150 4.62 -14.64 20.04
C ARG A 150 4.36 -16.11 19.86
N TYR A 151 4.79 -16.89 20.83
CA TYR A 151 4.59 -18.34 20.87
C TYR A 151 3.71 -18.75 22.03
N LYS A 152 2.84 -19.70 21.78
CA LYS A 152 2.06 -20.38 22.81
C LYS A 152 2.69 -21.72 23.11
N THR A 153 2.93 -22.02 24.38
CA THR A 153 3.39 -23.33 24.80
C THR A 153 2.20 -24.27 24.93
N THR A 154 2.25 -25.40 24.24
CA THR A 154 1.26 -26.46 24.37
C THR A 154 1.42 -27.20 25.70
N HIS A 155 0.42 -27.99 26.08
CA HIS A 155 0.45 -28.82 27.29
C HIS A 155 1.58 -29.88 27.27
N ILE A 156 2.15 -30.20 26.10
CA ILE A 156 3.28 -31.12 25.92
C ILE A 156 4.63 -30.38 25.81
N GLY A 157 4.64 -29.04 26.02
CA GLY A 157 5.86 -28.24 26.02
C GLY A 157 6.30 -27.74 24.63
N THR A 158 5.58 -28.03 23.56
CA THR A 158 5.91 -27.55 22.22
C THR A 158 5.55 -26.06 22.08
N GLN A 159 6.44 -25.28 21.49
CA GLN A 159 6.21 -23.87 21.13
C GLN A 159 5.49 -23.79 19.79
N LEU A 160 4.29 -23.22 19.74
CA LEU A 160 3.56 -22.94 18.50
C LEU A 160 3.46 -21.44 18.30
N PRO A 161 3.71 -20.93 17.10
CA PRO A 161 3.51 -19.52 16.79
C PRO A 161 2.05 -19.13 16.98
N GLU A 162 1.78 -18.05 17.68
CA GLU A 162 0.43 -17.61 18.03
C GLU A 162 0.05 -16.33 17.30
N ARG A 163 0.83 -15.27 17.48
CA ARG A 163 0.54 -13.95 16.92
C ARG A 163 1.77 -13.08 16.88
N TRP A 164 1.72 -12.06 16.04
CA TRP A 164 2.66 -10.94 16.10
C TRP A 164 2.17 -9.91 17.11
N GLY A 165 3.07 -9.23 17.77
CA GLY A 165 2.73 -8.19 18.73
C GLY A 165 3.94 -7.39 19.19
N LEU A 166 3.69 -6.34 19.92
CA LEU A 166 4.77 -5.53 20.50
C LEU A 166 5.60 -6.35 21.49
N PRO A 167 6.91 -6.08 21.62
CA PRO A 167 7.74 -6.57 22.72
C PRO A 167 7.11 -6.22 24.07
N ASP A 168 7.35 -7.06 25.08
CA ASP A 168 6.79 -6.82 26.43
C ASP A 168 7.25 -5.53 27.05
N ALA A 169 8.45 -5.07 26.70
CA ALA A 169 9.00 -3.79 27.16
C ALA A 169 8.26 -2.55 26.64
N LEU A 170 7.42 -2.71 25.60
CA LEU A 170 6.64 -1.63 24.97
C LEU A 170 5.12 -1.75 25.23
N ARG A 171 4.73 -2.56 26.19
CA ARG A 171 3.33 -2.78 26.57
C ARG A 171 2.87 -1.97 27.78
#